data_af9077a61887ba74d257363e200ae602
#
_entry.id   af9077a61887ba74d257363e200ae602
#
_cell.length_a   1.000
_cell.length_b   1.000
_cell.length_c   1.000
_cell.angle_alpha   90.00
_cell.angle_beta   90.00
_cell.angle_gamma   90.00
#
_symmetry.space_group_name_H-M   'P 1'
#
loop_
_entity.id
_entity.type
_entity.pdbx_description
1 polymer ?
#
loop_
_entity_poly.entity_id
_entity_poly.type
_entity_poly.pdbx_seq_one_letter_code
_entity_poly.pdbx_strand_id
1 'polypeptide(L)'
;MQRVERARRRRRPWRWFGAASLVIGASAWLAWPEAPRPVEPAPRVAAVAAPPSAAPLRGAIVRKAPRRRAAAPAPRAAPIARDAGEVEICGFGEVRLPADDPYGLNRVPDSLRRTALDEVDERMLASGDEQVRAAALMIGAQARGGEARSRIDRLARLAGGSQDPVVYAIAVEACRAWTPEQGGACQLLSRAQWVHLDPDNALPWLELAAEAEQAQEFDAEAAAMHRAASARRSDAHAGVLPALVERALVDAHAAPLQRTLALSASWSAQAAWAPPRSGQAYLYCRAEALADANRRETCDALAHTLAQRGMSLADVSVGIAIGRNVGWPAERLQALQQELDALGQAGRFESAVGLDLSCEAVERTQDWMRRLVAGGEVQAARELLARSGRSVEQWSARYRKEFALAKAAADAAATALP
;
A
#
# COMPACT_ATOMS: atom_id res chain seq x y z
N MET A 1 -58.34 10.22 14.26
CA MET A 1 -58.06 9.56 12.97
C MET A 1 -57.02 10.39 12.25
N GLN A 2 -55.74 10.08 12.40
CA GLN A 2 -54.62 10.68 11.65
C GLN A 2 -53.88 9.58 10.95
N ARG A 3 -53.88 9.63 9.62
CA ARG A 3 -53.16 8.72 8.72
C ARG A 3 -51.66 9.01 8.81
N VAL A 4 -50.87 8.03 9.23
CA VAL A 4 -49.42 8.05 9.14
C VAL A 4 -49.01 7.54 7.76
N GLU A 5 -48.57 8.45 6.91
CA GLU A 5 -48.04 8.21 5.60
C GLU A 5 -46.59 7.68 5.74
N ARG A 6 -46.38 6.38 5.49
CA ARG A 6 -45.03 5.74 5.46
C ARG A 6 -44.35 6.08 4.16
N ALA A 7 -43.40 6.99 4.19
CA ALA A 7 -42.47 7.24 3.11
C ALA A 7 -41.54 6.00 2.89
N ARG A 8 -41.82 5.23 1.84
CA ARG A 8 -40.90 4.18 1.34
C ARG A 8 -39.68 4.84 0.75
N ARG A 9 -38.57 4.93 1.53
CA ARG A 9 -37.24 5.21 0.99
C ARG A 9 -36.79 4.03 0.13
N ARG A 10 -36.79 4.21 -1.18
CA ARG A 10 -36.18 3.29 -2.16
C ARG A 10 -34.69 3.20 -1.84
N ARG A 11 -34.24 2.04 -1.36
CA ARG A 11 -32.82 1.68 -1.27
C ARG A 11 -32.29 1.59 -2.71
N ARG A 12 -31.47 2.56 -3.12
CA ARG A 12 -30.65 2.45 -4.33
C ARG A 12 -29.58 1.38 -4.08
N PRO A 13 -29.37 0.39 -4.97
CA PRO A 13 -28.30 -0.60 -4.83
C PRO A 13 -26.95 0.09 -5.02
N TRP A 14 -26.06 -0.09 -4.06
CA TRP A 14 -24.64 0.25 -4.13
C TRP A 14 -23.91 -0.67 -5.12
N ARG A 15 -24.07 -0.41 -6.39
CA ARG A 15 -23.36 -1.11 -7.44
C ARG A 15 -22.50 -0.06 -8.15
N TRP A 16 -21.23 0.10 -7.88
CA TRP A 16 -20.28 0.95 -8.65
C TRP A 16 -19.20 1.69 -7.82
N PHE A 17 -18.59 1.09 -6.81
CA PHE A 17 -17.47 1.73 -6.12
C PHE A 17 -16.12 0.99 -6.17
N GLY A 18 -16.01 -0.16 -6.88
CA GLY A 18 -14.76 -0.94 -6.88
C GLY A 18 -13.65 -0.42 -7.83
N ALA A 19 -14.00 0.23 -8.92
CA ALA A 19 -13.02 0.57 -9.97
C ALA A 19 -12.46 2.01 -9.87
N ALA A 20 -13.18 2.93 -9.23
CA ALA A 20 -12.75 4.32 -9.09
C ALA A 20 -11.69 4.54 -8.00
N SER A 21 -11.57 3.62 -7.05
CA SER A 21 -10.70 3.81 -5.85
C SER A 21 -9.21 3.80 -6.17
N LEU A 22 -8.75 3.09 -7.19
CA LEU A 22 -7.33 3.06 -7.57
C LEU A 22 -6.85 4.38 -8.22
N VAL A 23 -7.75 5.08 -8.92
CA VAL A 23 -7.44 6.39 -9.52
C VAL A 23 -7.63 7.51 -8.48
N ILE A 24 -8.62 7.38 -7.58
CA ILE A 24 -8.95 8.39 -6.56
C ILE A 24 -7.94 8.40 -5.41
N GLY A 25 -7.36 7.25 -5.03
CA GLY A 25 -6.28 7.21 -4.03
C GLY A 25 -5.05 8.03 -4.44
N ALA A 26 -4.65 7.98 -5.71
CA ALA A 26 -3.59 8.82 -6.26
C ALA A 26 -4.01 10.29 -6.38
N SER A 27 -5.29 10.58 -6.63
CA SER A 27 -5.81 11.93 -6.87
C SER A 27 -6.05 12.72 -5.59
N ALA A 28 -6.42 12.07 -4.47
CA ALA A 28 -6.62 12.76 -3.19
C ALA A 28 -5.31 13.32 -2.59
N TRP A 29 -4.16 12.71 -2.95
CA TRP A 29 -2.84 13.24 -2.61
C TRP A 29 -2.40 14.44 -3.47
N LEU A 30 -3.13 14.72 -4.57
CA LEU A 30 -2.86 15.79 -5.52
C LEU A 30 -3.39 17.16 -5.11
N ALA A 31 -4.33 17.20 -4.15
CA ALA A 31 -4.92 18.44 -3.63
C ALA A 31 -4.16 19.04 -2.45
N TRP A 32 -2.89 18.62 -2.22
CA TRP A 32 -2.08 19.21 -1.16
C TRP A 32 -1.76 20.67 -1.50
N PRO A 33 -2.04 21.62 -0.60
CA PRO A 33 -1.83 23.04 -0.89
C PRO A 33 -0.36 23.34 -1.20
N GLU A 34 -0.13 24.15 -2.22
CA GLU A 34 1.21 24.65 -2.59
C GLU A 34 1.91 25.25 -1.37
N ALA A 35 3.18 24.88 -1.18
CA ALA A 35 3.99 25.34 -0.07
C ALA A 35 4.12 26.88 -0.06
N PRO A 36 4.09 27.54 1.10
CA PRO A 36 4.36 28.97 1.20
C PRO A 36 5.77 29.30 0.68
N ARG A 37 5.90 30.46 0.04
CA ARG A 37 7.14 30.97 -0.55
C ARG A 37 8.27 31.02 0.48
N PRO A 38 9.53 30.83 0.07
CA PRO A 38 10.67 30.79 0.99
C PRO A 38 10.85 32.14 1.72
N VAL A 39 11.00 32.06 3.03
CA VAL A 39 11.41 33.18 3.89
C VAL A 39 12.92 33.31 3.77
N GLU A 40 13.42 34.54 3.62
CA GLU A 40 14.85 34.88 3.51
C GLU A 40 15.66 34.33 4.71
N PRO A 41 16.89 33.85 4.49
CA PRO A 41 17.68 33.18 5.54
C PRO A 41 18.25 34.19 6.55
N ALA A 42 18.10 33.88 7.83
CA ALA A 42 18.75 34.57 8.94
C ALA A 42 20.28 34.33 8.97
N PRO A 43 21.10 35.24 9.53
CA PRO A 43 22.55 35.19 9.44
C PRO A 43 23.19 34.02 10.20
N ARG A 44 24.24 33.46 9.60
CA ARG A 44 25.00 32.29 10.06
C ARG A 44 25.74 32.54 11.37
N VAL A 45 25.57 31.66 12.35
CA VAL A 45 26.44 31.52 13.52
C VAL A 45 27.56 30.51 13.19
N ALA A 46 28.78 30.84 13.61
CA ALA A 46 30.02 30.17 13.25
C ALA A 46 30.11 28.71 13.75
N ALA A 47 30.73 27.87 12.93
CA ALA A 47 30.92 26.44 13.12
C ALA A 47 31.91 26.11 14.26
N VAL A 48 31.57 25.14 15.11
CA VAL A 48 32.47 24.47 16.07
C VAL A 48 33.05 23.23 15.37
N ALA A 49 34.37 23.03 15.54
CA ALA A 49 35.18 22.02 14.88
C ALA A 49 34.85 20.57 15.30
N ALA A 50 34.90 19.65 14.35
CA ALA A 50 34.69 18.22 14.54
C ALA A 50 35.93 17.49 15.11
N PRO A 51 35.78 16.38 15.85
CA PRO A 51 36.88 15.52 16.32
C PRO A 51 37.31 14.52 15.21
N PRO A 52 38.56 13.95 15.32
CA PRO A 52 39.19 13.21 14.26
C PRO A 52 38.69 11.77 14.07
N SER A 53 38.75 11.36 12.83
CA SER A 53 38.34 10.09 12.24
C SER A 53 39.19 8.91 12.70
N ALA A 54 38.54 7.77 12.98
CA ALA A 54 39.21 6.49 13.27
C ALA A 54 39.56 5.74 11.98
N ALA A 55 40.72 5.05 11.98
CA ALA A 55 41.32 4.37 10.87
C ALA A 55 40.63 3.04 10.46
N PRO A 56 40.74 2.58 9.20
CA PRO A 56 40.08 1.38 8.72
C PRO A 56 40.84 0.09 9.02
N LEU A 57 40.11 -0.95 9.44
CA LEU A 57 40.59 -2.32 9.57
C LEU A 57 40.68 -3.00 8.21
N ARG A 58 41.84 -3.59 7.96
CA ARG A 58 42.19 -4.34 6.74
C ARG A 58 41.63 -5.76 6.76
N GLY A 59 41.08 -6.21 5.61
CA GLY A 59 41.40 -7.48 4.96
C GLY A 59 40.54 -8.68 5.31
N ALA A 60 39.53 -8.98 4.45
CA ALA A 60 39.07 -10.35 4.24
C ALA A 60 39.15 -10.66 2.74
N ILE A 61 39.90 -11.71 2.38
CA ILE A 61 40.09 -12.21 1.01
C ILE A 61 38.83 -12.98 0.59
N VAL A 62 38.03 -12.43 -0.31
CA VAL A 62 36.89 -13.12 -0.92
C VAL A 62 37.36 -13.93 -2.12
N ARG A 63 37.29 -15.25 -2.02
CA ARG A 63 37.53 -16.20 -3.13
C ARG A 63 36.37 -16.06 -4.14
N LYS A 64 36.70 -15.65 -5.37
CA LYS A 64 35.79 -15.57 -6.50
C LYS A 64 35.34 -16.99 -6.93
N ALA A 65 34.05 -17.30 -6.81
CA ALA A 65 33.45 -18.49 -7.39
C ALA A 65 33.35 -18.35 -8.93
N PRO A 66 33.46 -19.41 -9.71
CA PRO A 66 33.40 -19.35 -11.17
C PRO A 66 31.98 -18.96 -11.63
N ARG A 67 31.89 -17.91 -12.46
CA ARG A 67 30.64 -17.49 -13.10
C ARG A 67 30.12 -18.56 -14.04
N ARG A 68 29.02 -19.25 -13.72
CA ARG A 68 28.20 -19.97 -14.70
C ARG A 68 27.70 -18.97 -15.73
N ARG A 69 28.04 -19.18 -17.01
CA ARG A 69 27.43 -18.46 -18.13
C ARG A 69 25.93 -18.74 -18.10
N ALA A 70 25.13 -17.70 -17.86
CA ALA A 70 23.68 -17.76 -18.06
C ALA A 70 23.40 -18.05 -19.53
N ALA A 71 22.59 -19.07 -19.79
CA ALA A 71 22.05 -19.32 -21.12
C ALA A 71 21.27 -18.09 -21.59
N ALA A 72 21.43 -17.68 -22.85
CA ALA A 72 20.68 -16.60 -23.45
C ALA A 72 19.19 -16.93 -23.35
N PRO A 73 18.32 -15.96 -22.97
CA PRO A 73 16.87 -16.18 -22.99
C PRO A 73 16.41 -16.52 -24.39
N ALA A 74 15.55 -17.55 -24.51
CA ALA A 74 14.93 -17.92 -25.78
C ALA A 74 14.19 -16.70 -26.37
N PRO A 75 14.17 -16.52 -27.70
CA PRO A 75 13.45 -15.41 -28.31
C PRO A 75 11.97 -15.49 -27.93
N ARG A 76 11.46 -14.42 -27.30
CA ARG A 76 10.03 -14.28 -26.99
C ARG A 76 9.24 -14.40 -28.29
N ALA A 77 8.25 -15.29 -28.32
CA ALA A 77 7.27 -15.33 -29.39
C ALA A 77 6.67 -13.92 -29.58
N ALA A 78 6.55 -13.48 -30.84
CA ALA A 78 5.91 -12.21 -31.14
C ALA A 78 4.48 -12.23 -30.57
N PRO A 79 3.98 -11.14 -29.96
CA PRO A 79 2.61 -11.09 -29.48
C PRO A 79 1.66 -11.34 -30.65
N ILE A 80 0.76 -12.30 -30.49
CA ILE A 80 -0.33 -12.56 -31.44
C ILE A 80 -1.14 -11.25 -31.51
N ALA A 81 -1.31 -10.70 -32.71
CA ALA A 81 -2.15 -9.53 -32.90
C ALA A 81 -3.59 -9.91 -32.49
N ARG A 82 -4.06 -9.36 -31.38
CA ARG A 82 -5.42 -9.53 -30.87
C ARG A 82 -6.33 -8.56 -31.60
N ASP A 83 -7.54 -9.00 -31.95
CA ASP A 83 -8.55 -8.11 -32.46
C ASP A 83 -8.90 -7.04 -31.41
N ALA A 84 -9.10 -5.80 -31.86
CA ALA A 84 -9.43 -4.71 -30.94
C ALA A 84 -10.72 -5.03 -30.17
N GLY A 85 -10.60 -5.17 -28.83
CA GLY A 85 -11.72 -5.49 -27.95
C GLY A 85 -11.76 -6.94 -27.43
N GLU A 86 -10.82 -7.80 -27.83
CA GLU A 86 -10.68 -9.14 -27.22
C GLU A 86 -9.59 -9.17 -26.16
N VAL A 87 -9.92 -9.75 -25.00
CA VAL A 87 -8.98 -9.94 -23.89
C VAL A 87 -9.01 -11.39 -23.42
N GLU A 88 -7.85 -11.88 -23.00
CA GLU A 88 -7.72 -13.17 -22.37
C GLU A 88 -8.04 -13.06 -20.88
N ILE A 89 -8.85 -14.00 -20.36
CA ILE A 89 -8.97 -14.26 -18.92
C ILE A 89 -8.31 -15.59 -18.64
N CYS A 90 -7.23 -15.59 -17.89
CA CYS A 90 -6.43 -16.77 -17.62
C CYS A 90 -7.25 -17.91 -16.99
N GLY A 91 -7.26 -19.06 -17.67
CA GLY A 91 -8.03 -20.23 -17.27
C GLY A 91 -9.51 -20.20 -17.67
N PHE A 92 -9.99 -19.14 -18.35
CA PHE A 92 -11.33 -19.06 -18.89
C PHE A 92 -11.32 -18.98 -20.43
N GLY A 93 -10.40 -18.24 -21.01
CA GLY A 93 -10.26 -18.06 -22.45
C GLY A 93 -10.40 -16.59 -22.89
N GLU A 94 -10.56 -16.40 -24.21
CA GLU A 94 -10.72 -15.07 -24.80
C GLU A 94 -12.17 -14.60 -24.69
N VAL A 95 -12.33 -13.33 -24.31
CA VAL A 95 -13.64 -12.67 -24.21
C VAL A 95 -13.60 -11.33 -24.91
N ARG A 96 -14.71 -10.98 -25.57
CA ARG A 96 -14.87 -9.65 -26.15
C ARG A 96 -15.40 -8.68 -25.12
N LEU A 97 -14.65 -7.58 -24.87
CA LEU A 97 -15.05 -6.54 -23.94
C LEU A 97 -16.07 -5.60 -24.58
N PRO A 98 -17.17 -5.27 -23.88
CA PRO A 98 -17.96 -4.09 -24.23
C PRO A 98 -17.18 -2.82 -23.85
N ALA A 99 -17.52 -1.73 -24.51
CA ALA A 99 -16.85 -0.44 -24.27
C ALA A 99 -16.97 0.06 -22.82
N ASP A 100 -17.95 -0.42 -22.09
CA ASP A 100 -18.26 -0.06 -20.70
C ASP A 100 -17.73 -1.04 -19.63
N ASP A 101 -17.10 -2.15 -20.04
CA ASP A 101 -16.46 -3.13 -19.12
C ASP A 101 -14.98 -3.35 -19.49
N PRO A 102 -14.08 -2.52 -18.97
CA PRO A 102 -12.65 -2.61 -19.32
C PRO A 102 -11.93 -3.84 -18.73
N TYR A 103 -12.56 -4.58 -17.80
CA TYR A 103 -11.89 -5.65 -17.05
C TYR A 103 -12.28 -7.06 -17.46
N GLY A 104 -13.38 -7.23 -18.16
CA GLY A 104 -13.83 -8.53 -18.64
C GLY A 104 -14.29 -9.53 -17.58
N LEU A 105 -14.13 -9.26 -16.28
CA LEU A 105 -14.53 -10.17 -15.20
C LEU A 105 -16.03 -10.49 -15.20
N ASN A 106 -16.86 -9.56 -15.64
CA ASN A 106 -18.30 -9.75 -15.78
C ASN A 106 -18.68 -10.75 -16.90
N ARG A 107 -17.70 -11.16 -17.73
CA ARG A 107 -17.88 -12.19 -18.76
C ARG A 107 -17.73 -13.61 -18.21
N VAL A 108 -17.07 -13.77 -17.08
CA VAL A 108 -17.07 -15.06 -16.39
C VAL A 108 -18.45 -15.25 -15.76
N PRO A 109 -19.15 -16.36 -16.07
CA PRO A 109 -20.48 -16.62 -15.50
C PRO A 109 -20.47 -16.54 -13.98
N ASP A 110 -21.47 -15.88 -13.40
CA ASP A 110 -21.55 -15.66 -11.95
C ASP A 110 -21.50 -16.95 -11.12
N SER A 111 -22.13 -18.03 -11.63
CA SER A 111 -22.08 -19.33 -10.97
C SER A 111 -20.63 -19.86 -10.90
N LEU A 112 -19.92 -19.85 -12.03
CA LEU A 112 -18.55 -20.33 -12.11
C LEU A 112 -17.61 -19.49 -11.23
N ARG A 113 -17.77 -18.16 -11.29
CA ARG A 113 -16.99 -17.23 -10.46
C ARG A 113 -17.23 -17.48 -8.96
N ARG A 114 -18.48 -17.64 -8.54
CA ARG A 114 -18.81 -17.94 -7.13
C ARG A 114 -18.24 -19.28 -6.71
N THR A 115 -18.47 -20.35 -7.46
CA THR A 115 -17.92 -21.67 -7.13
C THR A 115 -16.40 -21.63 -6.97
N ALA A 116 -15.68 -21.00 -7.92
CA ALA A 116 -14.22 -20.90 -7.84
C ALA A 116 -13.73 -20.12 -6.61
N LEU A 117 -14.41 -19.02 -6.24
CA LEU A 117 -14.05 -18.22 -5.07
C LEU A 117 -14.45 -18.90 -3.75
N ASP A 118 -15.57 -19.64 -3.73
CA ASP A 118 -16.02 -20.40 -2.57
C ASP A 118 -15.03 -21.53 -2.23
N GLU A 119 -14.58 -22.28 -3.22
CA GLU A 119 -13.58 -23.34 -3.07
C GLU A 119 -12.24 -22.81 -2.54
N VAL A 120 -11.81 -21.63 -3.02
CA VAL A 120 -10.59 -20.98 -2.53
C VAL A 120 -10.76 -20.53 -1.07
N ASP A 121 -11.88 -19.88 -0.76
CA ASP A 121 -12.20 -19.40 0.59
C ASP A 121 -12.23 -20.54 1.62
N GLU A 122 -12.94 -21.64 1.30
CA GLU A 122 -13.00 -22.83 2.16
C GLU A 122 -11.60 -23.43 2.42
N ARG A 123 -10.79 -23.54 1.37
CA ARG A 123 -9.42 -24.06 1.46
C ARG A 123 -8.53 -23.17 2.33
N MET A 124 -8.59 -21.85 2.14
CA MET A 124 -7.81 -20.91 2.93
C MET A 124 -8.26 -20.89 4.40
N LEU A 125 -9.56 -20.98 4.67
CA LEU A 125 -10.11 -21.05 6.02
C LEU A 125 -9.72 -22.36 6.76
N ALA A 126 -9.52 -23.45 6.02
CA ALA A 126 -9.06 -24.74 6.55
C ALA A 126 -7.52 -24.82 6.74
N SER A 127 -6.78 -23.78 6.30
CA SER A 127 -5.32 -23.76 6.41
C SER A 127 -4.84 -23.82 7.87
N GLY A 128 -3.75 -24.54 8.14
CA GLY A 128 -3.02 -24.49 9.40
C GLY A 128 -2.30 -23.14 9.63
N ASP A 129 -2.05 -22.36 8.57
CA ASP A 129 -1.38 -21.06 8.62
C ASP A 129 -2.36 -19.96 9.05
N GLU A 130 -2.06 -19.28 10.16
CA GLU A 130 -2.91 -18.21 10.70
C GLU A 130 -3.01 -17.00 9.77
N GLN A 131 -1.93 -16.64 9.08
CA GLN A 131 -1.92 -15.52 8.13
C GLN A 131 -2.84 -15.81 6.95
N VAL A 132 -2.81 -17.04 6.41
CA VAL A 132 -3.71 -17.47 5.32
C VAL A 132 -5.18 -17.42 5.77
N ARG A 133 -5.48 -17.90 6.98
CA ARG A 133 -6.84 -17.80 7.56
C ARG A 133 -7.29 -16.35 7.74
N ALA A 134 -6.38 -15.49 8.23
CA ALA A 134 -6.66 -14.06 8.39
C ALA A 134 -6.99 -13.39 7.06
N ALA A 135 -6.21 -13.68 6.02
CA ALA A 135 -6.46 -13.16 4.66
C ALA A 135 -7.82 -13.64 4.12
N ALA A 136 -8.19 -14.92 4.30
CA ALA A 136 -9.49 -15.45 3.87
C ALA A 136 -10.64 -14.71 4.56
N LEU A 137 -10.55 -14.50 5.87
CA LEU A 137 -11.56 -13.77 6.64
C LEU A 137 -11.73 -12.34 6.18
N MET A 138 -10.62 -11.63 5.91
CA MET A 138 -10.63 -10.25 5.41
C MET A 138 -11.24 -10.15 4.01
N ILE A 139 -10.76 -10.97 3.06
CA ILE A 139 -11.23 -10.96 1.67
C ILE A 139 -12.72 -11.35 1.62
N GLY A 140 -13.10 -12.42 2.34
CA GLY A 140 -14.48 -12.85 2.39
C GLY A 140 -15.43 -11.86 3.06
N ALA A 141 -14.97 -11.08 4.03
CA ALA A 141 -15.76 -9.99 4.65
C ALA A 141 -16.10 -8.89 3.64
N GLN A 142 -15.17 -8.56 2.73
CA GLN A 142 -15.41 -7.57 1.68
C GLN A 142 -16.29 -8.11 0.55
N ALA A 143 -16.09 -9.37 0.15
CA ALA A 143 -16.80 -9.97 -0.97
C ALA A 143 -18.27 -10.34 -0.65
N ARG A 144 -18.58 -10.66 0.61
CA ARG A 144 -19.85 -11.26 1.06
C ARG A 144 -20.57 -10.39 2.08
N GLY A 145 -21.07 -9.24 1.68
CA GLY A 145 -21.66 -8.21 2.55
C GLY A 145 -22.57 -8.70 3.68
N GLY A 146 -23.34 -9.80 3.50
CA GLY A 146 -24.20 -10.38 4.55
C GLY A 146 -23.44 -11.08 5.68
N GLU A 147 -22.23 -11.59 5.42
CA GLU A 147 -21.39 -12.31 6.38
C GLU A 147 -20.25 -11.44 6.94
N ALA A 148 -20.09 -10.22 6.45
CA ALA A 148 -18.95 -9.36 6.75
C ALA A 148 -18.68 -9.24 8.25
N ARG A 149 -19.72 -8.99 9.06
CA ARG A 149 -19.60 -8.85 10.51
C ARG A 149 -19.08 -10.13 11.17
N SER A 150 -19.65 -11.28 10.84
CA SER A 150 -19.24 -12.57 11.41
C SER A 150 -17.77 -12.88 11.07
N ARG A 151 -17.34 -12.57 9.84
CA ARG A 151 -15.96 -12.79 9.41
C ARG A 151 -14.99 -11.86 10.11
N ILE A 152 -15.32 -10.58 10.26
CA ILE A 152 -14.51 -9.61 11.00
C ILE A 152 -14.41 -9.99 12.48
N ASP A 153 -15.50 -10.42 13.11
CA ASP A 153 -15.49 -10.90 14.49
C ASP A 153 -14.60 -12.15 14.66
N ARG A 154 -14.62 -13.07 13.70
CA ARG A 154 -13.74 -14.25 13.70
C ARG A 154 -12.27 -13.84 13.54
N LEU A 155 -11.99 -12.90 12.64
CA LEU A 155 -10.65 -12.37 12.42
C LEU A 155 -10.10 -11.66 13.65
N ALA A 156 -10.91 -10.83 14.30
CA ALA A 156 -10.52 -10.14 15.53
C ALA A 156 -10.21 -11.11 16.68
N ARG A 157 -11.00 -12.22 16.83
CA ARG A 157 -10.71 -13.28 17.81
C ARG A 157 -9.44 -14.05 17.47
N LEU A 158 -9.20 -14.35 16.18
CA LEU A 158 -7.96 -14.97 15.72
C LEU A 158 -6.76 -14.10 16.11
N ALA A 159 -6.81 -12.82 15.81
CA ALA A 159 -5.74 -11.87 16.10
C ALA A 159 -5.54 -11.66 17.61
N GLY A 160 -6.61 -11.62 18.40
CA GLY A 160 -6.54 -11.49 19.86
C GLY A 160 -5.82 -12.66 20.55
N GLY A 161 -5.75 -13.84 19.91
CA GLY A 161 -5.00 -15.01 20.39
C GLY A 161 -3.66 -15.24 19.70
N SER A 162 -3.35 -14.49 18.65
CA SER A 162 -2.13 -14.65 17.85
C SER A 162 -0.96 -13.81 18.37
N GLN A 163 0.26 -14.34 18.18
CA GLN A 163 1.51 -13.58 18.39
C GLN A 163 2.08 -13.05 17.06
N ASP A 164 1.38 -13.24 15.94
CA ASP A 164 1.83 -12.83 14.62
C ASP A 164 1.40 -11.39 14.33
N PRO A 165 2.36 -10.45 14.12
CA PRO A 165 2.06 -9.05 13.86
C PRO A 165 1.30 -8.82 12.54
N VAL A 166 1.47 -9.70 11.54
CA VAL A 166 0.75 -9.61 10.25
C VAL A 166 -0.73 -9.96 10.44
N VAL A 167 -1.03 -11.04 11.19
CA VAL A 167 -2.42 -11.40 11.54
C VAL A 167 -3.09 -10.25 12.27
N TYR A 168 -2.36 -9.64 13.21
CA TYR A 168 -2.85 -8.50 13.98
C TYR A 168 -3.11 -7.27 13.10
N ALA A 169 -2.20 -6.93 12.20
CA ALA A 169 -2.35 -5.84 11.24
C ALA A 169 -3.57 -6.00 10.34
N ILE A 170 -3.78 -7.22 9.78
CA ILE A 170 -4.96 -7.55 8.96
C ILE A 170 -6.25 -7.34 9.77
N ALA A 171 -6.29 -7.76 11.02
CA ALA A 171 -7.46 -7.63 11.88
C ALA A 171 -7.75 -6.16 12.27
N VAL A 172 -6.71 -5.39 12.60
CA VAL A 172 -6.85 -3.94 12.88
C VAL A 172 -7.42 -3.22 11.67
N GLU A 173 -6.94 -3.53 10.47
CA GLU A 173 -7.46 -2.94 9.24
C GLU A 173 -8.91 -3.34 8.97
N ALA A 174 -9.26 -4.62 9.13
CA ALA A 174 -10.64 -5.10 8.98
C ALA A 174 -11.60 -4.40 9.96
N CYS A 175 -11.14 -4.13 11.18
CA CYS A 175 -11.93 -3.47 12.22
C CYS A 175 -12.02 -1.95 12.06
N ARG A 176 -11.27 -1.34 11.16
CA ARG A 176 -11.22 0.13 10.97
C ARG A 176 -12.56 0.74 10.55
N ALA A 177 -13.37 -0.02 9.81
CA ALA A 177 -14.70 0.39 9.38
C ALA A 177 -15.80 0.22 10.45
N TRP A 178 -15.46 -0.34 11.63
CA TRP A 178 -16.41 -0.65 12.69
C TRP A 178 -16.23 0.31 13.86
N THR A 179 -17.35 0.90 14.31
CA THR A 179 -17.32 1.81 15.44
C THR A 179 -17.47 1.06 16.77
N PRO A 180 -16.94 1.60 17.90
CA PRO A 180 -17.12 0.98 19.22
C PRO A 180 -18.57 0.70 19.59
N GLU A 181 -19.52 1.57 19.16
CA GLU A 181 -20.94 1.41 19.44
C GLU A 181 -21.57 0.19 18.73
N GLN A 182 -20.94 -0.30 17.65
CA GLN A 182 -21.39 -1.49 16.97
C GLN A 182 -21.05 -2.77 17.74
N GLY A 183 -20.16 -2.68 18.75
CA GLY A 183 -19.72 -3.82 19.56
C GLY A 183 -18.93 -4.85 18.75
N GLY A 184 -18.84 -6.07 19.29
CA GLY A 184 -18.21 -7.20 18.64
C GLY A 184 -16.75 -7.41 19.05
N ALA A 185 -16.08 -8.38 18.38
CA ALA A 185 -14.75 -8.82 18.76
C ALA A 185 -13.65 -7.80 18.43
N CYS A 186 -13.92 -6.77 17.63
CA CYS A 186 -12.96 -5.69 17.36
C CYS A 186 -12.51 -4.94 18.62
N GLN A 187 -13.31 -4.98 19.70
CA GLN A 187 -12.94 -4.42 21.00
C GLN A 187 -11.81 -5.21 21.71
N LEU A 188 -11.50 -6.41 21.25
CA LEU A 188 -10.37 -7.21 21.77
C LEU A 188 -9.00 -6.68 21.26
N LEU A 189 -9.00 -5.83 20.22
CA LEU A 189 -7.80 -5.33 19.61
C LEU A 189 -7.45 -3.94 20.17
N SER A 190 -6.17 -3.74 20.53
CA SER A 190 -5.65 -2.45 20.98
C SER A 190 -4.38 -2.09 20.21
N ARG A 191 -4.13 -0.77 20.01
CA ARG A 191 -2.88 -0.29 19.41
C ARG A 191 -1.68 -0.61 20.27
N ALA A 192 -1.84 -0.61 21.59
CA ALA A 192 -0.80 -1.00 22.54
C ALA A 192 -0.34 -2.46 22.34
N GLN A 193 -1.28 -3.39 22.11
CA GLN A 193 -0.92 -4.77 21.79
C GLN A 193 -0.22 -4.89 20.45
N TRP A 194 -0.65 -4.13 19.43
CA TRP A 194 0.03 -4.14 18.13
C TRP A 194 1.47 -3.64 18.23
N VAL A 195 1.71 -2.55 18.97
CA VAL A 195 3.05 -2.05 19.29
C VAL A 195 3.90 -3.13 19.99
N HIS A 196 3.32 -3.88 20.92
CA HIS A 196 4.03 -4.97 21.61
C HIS A 196 4.45 -6.09 20.65
N LEU A 197 3.60 -6.43 19.68
CA LEU A 197 3.86 -7.48 18.69
C LEU A 197 4.85 -7.02 17.60
N ASP A 198 4.88 -5.73 17.27
CA ASP A 198 5.71 -5.19 16.18
C ASP A 198 6.41 -3.85 16.57
N PRO A 199 7.26 -3.86 17.61
CA PRO A 199 7.86 -2.65 18.17
C PRO A 199 8.86 -1.95 17.24
N ASP A 200 9.44 -2.67 16.29
CA ASP A 200 10.43 -2.16 15.33
C ASP A 200 9.80 -1.53 14.07
N ASN A 201 8.46 -1.55 13.97
CA ASN A 201 7.69 -0.96 12.88
C ASN A 201 7.10 0.39 13.33
N ALA A 202 7.32 1.44 12.56
CA ALA A 202 6.78 2.77 12.86
C ALA A 202 5.25 2.82 12.83
N LEU A 203 4.60 2.02 11.95
CA LEU A 203 3.15 2.11 11.74
C LEU A 203 2.31 1.86 13.00
N PRO A 204 2.52 0.81 13.82
CA PRO A 204 1.78 0.64 15.08
C PRO A 204 1.92 1.83 16.03
N TRP A 205 3.10 2.44 16.11
CA TRP A 205 3.35 3.62 16.92
C TRP A 205 2.62 4.85 16.42
N LEU A 206 2.54 5.05 15.08
CA LEU A 206 1.77 6.12 14.46
C LEU A 206 0.25 5.95 14.70
N GLU A 207 -0.24 4.72 14.71
CA GLU A 207 -1.63 4.41 15.07
C GLU A 207 -1.92 4.70 16.55
N LEU A 208 -0.98 4.36 17.44
CA LEU A 208 -1.09 4.66 18.87
C LEU A 208 -1.04 6.18 19.12
N ALA A 209 -0.16 6.91 18.40
CA ALA A 209 -0.11 8.36 18.48
C ALA A 209 -1.41 9.02 18.00
N ALA A 210 -2.03 8.50 16.93
CA ALA A 210 -3.32 8.99 16.45
C ALA A 210 -4.47 8.73 17.46
N GLU A 211 -4.43 7.63 18.20
CA GLU A 211 -5.37 7.33 19.27
C GLU A 211 -5.21 8.31 20.45
N ALA A 212 -3.95 8.56 20.86
CA ALA A 212 -3.62 9.51 21.91
C ALA A 212 -4.01 10.96 21.55
N GLU A 213 -3.78 11.37 20.29
CA GLU A 213 -4.21 12.70 19.80
C GLU A 213 -5.73 12.85 19.86
N GLN A 214 -6.49 11.83 19.42
CA GLN A 214 -7.96 11.84 19.52
C GLN A 214 -8.46 11.90 20.97
N ALA A 215 -7.73 11.27 21.89
CA ALA A 215 -8.00 11.35 23.35
C ALA A 215 -7.48 12.65 23.99
N GLN A 216 -6.79 13.52 23.24
CA GLN A 216 -6.11 14.73 23.74
C GLN A 216 -5.01 14.45 24.78
N GLU A 217 -4.39 13.27 24.72
CA GLU A 217 -3.28 12.81 25.56
C GLU A 217 -1.94 13.17 24.89
N PHE A 218 -1.60 14.46 24.86
CA PHE A 218 -0.47 15.00 24.08
C PHE A 218 0.91 14.45 24.50
N ASP A 219 1.11 14.10 25.77
CA ASP A 219 2.36 13.47 26.23
C ASP A 219 2.48 12.03 25.69
N ALA A 220 1.38 11.29 25.65
CA ALA A 220 1.33 9.95 25.08
C ALA A 220 1.53 9.99 23.57
N GLU A 221 0.92 10.97 22.87
CA GLU A 221 1.17 11.22 21.45
C GLU A 221 2.66 11.47 21.17
N ALA A 222 3.29 12.38 21.92
CA ALA A 222 4.69 12.72 21.75
C ALA A 222 5.62 11.51 22.02
N ALA A 223 5.33 10.71 23.05
CA ALA A 223 6.07 9.49 23.35
C ALA A 223 5.94 8.45 22.21
N ALA A 224 4.75 8.25 21.68
CA ALA A 224 4.51 7.33 20.57
C ALA A 224 5.20 7.81 19.28
N MET A 225 5.17 9.12 18.97
CA MET A 225 5.88 9.72 17.83
C MET A 225 7.41 9.54 17.96
N HIS A 226 7.97 9.71 19.14
CA HIS A 226 9.39 9.47 19.40
C HIS A 226 9.77 7.99 19.16
N ARG A 227 8.92 7.06 19.56
CA ARG A 227 9.11 5.62 19.28
C ARG A 227 9.00 5.31 17.77
N ALA A 228 8.02 5.89 17.09
CA ALA A 228 7.89 5.77 15.62
C ALA A 228 9.16 6.28 14.91
N ALA A 229 9.71 7.41 15.36
CA ALA A 229 10.94 7.99 14.82
C ALA A 229 12.17 7.08 15.00
N SER A 230 12.18 6.27 16.07
CA SER A 230 13.27 5.34 16.39
C SER A 230 13.11 3.96 15.75
N ALA A 231 12.01 3.69 15.06
CA ALA A 231 11.69 2.41 14.46
C ALA A 231 12.68 2.03 13.33
N ARG A 232 12.87 0.73 13.14
CA ARG A 232 13.79 0.19 12.12
C ARG A 232 13.20 0.17 10.72
N ARG A 233 11.87 0.16 10.61
CA ARG A 233 11.11 0.19 9.36
C ARG A 233 9.79 0.92 9.52
N SER A 234 9.16 1.26 8.41
CA SER A 234 7.74 1.62 8.33
C SER A 234 7.08 0.72 7.30
N ASP A 235 6.29 -0.24 7.75
CA ASP A 235 5.70 -1.30 6.93
C ASP A 235 4.18 -1.33 7.12
N ALA A 236 3.47 -0.99 6.05
CA ALA A 236 2.01 -1.05 5.97
C ALA A 236 1.49 -2.41 5.47
N HIS A 237 2.34 -3.42 5.34
CA HIS A 237 2.01 -4.75 4.80
C HIS A 237 1.34 -4.69 3.42
N ALA A 238 1.80 -3.77 2.55
CA ALA A 238 1.29 -3.65 1.20
C ALA A 238 1.48 -4.96 0.42
N GLY A 239 0.43 -5.44 -0.25
CA GLY A 239 0.47 -6.67 -1.03
C GLY A 239 0.40 -7.96 -0.21
N VAL A 240 0.23 -7.89 1.10
CA VAL A 240 0.17 -9.09 1.96
C VAL A 240 -1.01 -10.01 1.62
N LEU A 241 -2.22 -9.47 1.37
CA LEU A 241 -3.39 -10.29 1.07
C LEU A 241 -3.21 -11.11 -0.22
N PRO A 242 -2.86 -10.51 -1.38
CA PRO A 242 -2.62 -11.30 -2.60
C PRO A 242 -1.45 -12.28 -2.46
N ALA A 243 -0.42 -11.97 -1.69
CA ALA A 243 0.68 -12.91 -1.47
C ALA A 243 0.27 -14.13 -0.63
N LEU A 244 -0.57 -13.94 0.39
CA LEU A 244 -1.13 -15.03 1.19
C LEU A 244 -2.08 -15.91 0.37
N VAL A 245 -2.88 -15.30 -0.51
CA VAL A 245 -3.70 -16.02 -1.47
C VAL A 245 -2.83 -16.85 -2.41
N GLU A 246 -1.79 -16.24 -3.02
CA GLU A 246 -0.90 -16.95 -3.94
C GLU A 246 -0.22 -18.15 -3.26
N ARG A 247 0.30 -17.97 -2.05
CA ARG A 247 0.90 -19.06 -1.27
C ARG A 247 -0.07 -20.23 -1.08
N ALA A 248 -1.30 -19.95 -0.64
CA ALA A 248 -2.32 -20.96 -0.46
C ALA A 248 -2.72 -21.69 -1.75
N LEU A 249 -2.73 -20.98 -2.89
CA LEU A 249 -3.13 -21.53 -4.18
C LEU A 249 -2.02 -22.35 -4.85
N VAL A 250 -0.75 -21.96 -4.66
CA VAL A 250 0.41 -22.73 -5.13
C VAL A 250 0.47 -24.07 -4.40
N ASP A 251 0.37 -24.06 -3.08
CA ASP A 251 0.40 -25.28 -2.25
C ASP A 251 -0.73 -26.25 -2.62
N ALA A 252 -1.87 -25.72 -3.06
CA ALA A 252 -3.04 -26.49 -3.42
C ALA A 252 -3.14 -26.87 -4.91
N HIS A 253 -2.17 -26.52 -5.73
CA HIS A 253 -2.21 -26.75 -7.19
C HIS A 253 -3.52 -26.22 -7.83
N ALA A 254 -3.96 -25.02 -7.44
CA ALA A 254 -5.23 -24.45 -7.87
C ALA A 254 -5.30 -24.25 -9.41
N ALA A 255 -6.49 -24.44 -9.98
CA ALA A 255 -6.73 -24.22 -11.40
C ALA A 255 -6.45 -22.74 -11.79
N PRO A 256 -5.98 -22.47 -13.02
CA PRO A 256 -5.65 -21.10 -13.46
C PRO A 256 -6.78 -20.08 -13.24
N LEU A 257 -8.03 -20.44 -13.52
CA LEU A 257 -9.17 -19.55 -13.29
C LEU A 257 -9.39 -19.23 -11.81
N GLN A 258 -9.28 -20.23 -10.92
CA GLN A 258 -9.38 -20.01 -9.48
C GLN A 258 -8.31 -19.02 -9.01
N ARG A 259 -7.07 -19.20 -9.47
CA ARG A 259 -5.95 -18.32 -9.17
C ARG A 259 -6.20 -16.90 -9.66
N THR A 260 -6.62 -16.71 -10.90
CA THR A 260 -6.92 -15.40 -11.49
C THR A 260 -7.99 -14.66 -10.69
N LEU A 261 -9.10 -15.32 -10.40
CA LEU A 261 -10.23 -14.73 -9.68
C LEU A 261 -9.87 -14.41 -8.22
N ALA A 262 -9.16 -15.30 -7.53
CA ALA A 262 -8.77 -15.10 -6.13
C ALA A 262 -7.71 -13.99 -5.98
N LEU A 263 -6.74 -13.91 -6.89
CA LEU A 263 -5.77 -12.81 -6.92
C LEU A 263 -6.47 -11.47 -7.18
N SER A 264 -7.40 -11.41 -8.14
CA SER A 264 -8.17 -10.20 -8.41
C SER A 264 -9.00 -9.75 -7.19
N ALA A 265 -9.66 -10.70 -6.49
CA ALA A 265 -10.42 -10.41 -5.27
C ALA A 265 -9.51 -9.92 -4.14
N SER A 266 -8.34 -10.54 -3.95
CA SER A 266 -7.38 -10.14 -2.92
C SER A 266 -6.75 -8.77 -3.18
N TRP A 267 -6.50 -8.42 -4.45
CA TRP A 267 -6.09 -7.08 -4.85
C TRP A 267 -7.14 -6.03 -4.53
N SER A 268 -8.40 -6.31 -4.86
CA SER A 268 -9.50 -5.41 -4.53
C SER A 268 -9.61 -5.20 -3.02
N ALA A 269 -9.42 -6.26 -2.24
CA ALA A 269 -9.41 -6.21 -0.79
C ALA A 269 -8.22 -5.38 -0.26
N GLN A 270 -7.02 -5.58 -0.80
CA GLN A 270 -5.83 -4.81 -0.43
C GLN A 270 -5.95 -3.32 -0.80
N ALA A 271 -6.52 -3.01 -1.97
CA ALA A 271 -6.73 -1.63 -2.42
C ALA A 271 -7.76 -0.88 -1.56
N ALA A 272 -8.64 -1.59 -0.86
CA ALA A 272 -9.60 -1.01 0.07
C ALA A 272 -8.99 -0.69 1.45
N TRP A 273 -7.74 -1.11 1.72
CA TRP A 273 -7.07 -0.73 2.97
C TRP A 273 -6.93 0.77 3.05
N ALA A 274 -7.19 1.31 4.24
CA ALA A 274 -6.97 2.72 4.47
C ALA A 274 -5.49 3.07 4.24
N PRO A 275 -5.19 4.27 3.70
CA PRO A 275 -3.82 4.72 3.60
C PRO A 275 -3.17 4.70 4.99
N PRO A 276 -1.87 4.35 5.08
CA PRO A 276 -1.16 4.33 6.35
C PRO A 276 -1.26 5.66 7.08
N ARG A 277 -1.31 5.62 8.41
CA ARG A 277 -1.37 6.81 9.28
C ARG A 277 -0.09 7.67 9.25
N SER A 278 0.78 7.45 8.27
CA SER A 278 1.92 8.36 8.03
C SER A 278 1.48 9.83 7.85
N GLY A 279 0.24 10.06 7.38
CA GLY A 279 -0.37 11.40 7.39
C GLY A 279 -0.46 12.04 8.78
N GLN A 280 -0.66 11.26 9.85
CA GLN A 280 -0.63 11.76 11.24
C GLN A 280 0.77 12.29 11.59
N ALA A 281 1.83 11.60 11.16
CA ALA A 281 3.20 12.09 11.31
C ALA A 281 3.40 13.48 10.69
N TYR A 282 2.84 13.71 9.50
CA TYR A 282 2.88 15.03 8.87
C TYR A 282 2.13 16.09 9.67
N LEU A 283 0.94 15.79 10.17
CA LEU A 283 0.15 16.73 10.99
C LEU A 283 0.87 17.08 12.30
N TYR A 284 1.49 16.11 12.95
CA TYR A 284 2.31 16.32 14.15
C TYR A 284 3.52 17.21 13.86
N CYS A 285 4.15 17.06 12.67
CA CYS A 285 5.39 17.74 12.28
C CYS A 285 5.17 18.96 11.36
N ARG A 286 3.99 19.58 11.39
CA ARG A 286 3.76 20.82 10.62
C ARG A 286 4.58 21.98 11.16
N ALA A 287 4.91 22.94 10.30
CA ALA A 287 5.87 24.00 10.58
C ALA A 287 5.59 24.80 11.87
N GLU A 288 4.31 25.08 12.14
CA GLU A 288 3.89 25.85 13.30
C GLU A 288 4.19 25.14 14.65
N ALA A 289 4.24 23.79 14.62
CA ALA A 289 4.49 22.97 15.79
C ALA A 289 5.99 22.80 16.09
N LEU A 290 6.89 23.20 15.18
CA LEU A 290 8.32 22.98 15.27
C LEU A 290 9.08 24.08 16.05
N ALA A 291 8.36 24.98 16.75
CA ALA A 291 8.96 25.90 17.69
C ALA A 291 9.54 25.17 18.93
N ASP A 292 8.96 24.04 19.30
CA ASP A 292 9.47 23.14 20.32
C ASP A 292 10.67 22.35 19.79
N ALA A 293 11.80 22.41 20.51
CA ALA A 293 13.06 21.80 20.11
C ALA A 293 13.00 20.26 20.12
N ASN A 294 12.35 19.65 21.13
CA ASN A 294 12.24 18.20 21.25
C ASN A 294 11.34 17.65 20.16
N ARG A 295 10.25 18.36 19.85
CA ARG A 295 9.35 18.01 18.74
C ARG A 295 10.08 18.11 17.39
N ARG A 296 10.88 19.15 17.19
CA ARG A 296 11.70 19.32 15.97
C ARG A 296 12.67 18.16 15.79
N GLU A 297 13.38 17.75 16.83
CA GLU A 297 14.30 16.61 16.81
C GLU A 297 13.56 15.30 16.50
N THR A 298 12.43 15.05 17.16
CA THR A 298 11.57 13.89 16.88
C THR A 298 11.10 13.89 15.43
N CYS A 299 10.67 15.05 14.89
CA CYS A 299 10.22 15.19 13.52
C CYS A 299 11.36 14.99 12.50
N ASP A 300 12.58 15.45 12.79
CA ASP A 300 13.73 15.17 11.94
C ASP A 300 14.03 13.66 11.86
N ALA A 301 14.09 13.00 13.02
CA ALA A 301 14.29 11.55 13.09
C ALA A 301 13.16 10.77 12.40
N LEU A 302 11.90 11.20 12.56
CA LEU A 302 10.73 10.59 11.90
C LEU A 302 10.78 10.78 10.39
N ALA A 303 11.17 11.96 9.91
CA ALA A 303 11.39 12.22 8.48
C ALA A 303 12.44 11.26 7.91
N HIS A 304 13.55 11.03 8.63
CA HIS A 304 14.56 10.05 8.25
C HIS A 304 14.01 8.61 8.20
N THR A 305 13.26 8.20 9.21
CA THR A 305 12.66 6.85 9.26
C THR A 305 11.71 6.63 8.09
N LEU A 306 10.81 7.56 7.82
CA LEU A 306 9.83 7.42 6.74
C LEU A 306 10.50 7.52 5.35
N ALA A 307 11.41 8.47 5.13
CA ALA A 307 12.04 8.66 3.83
C ALA A 307 13.06 7.57 3.44
N GLN A 308 13.73 6.94 4.42
CA GLN A 308 14.82 6.00 4.15
C GLN A 308 14.49 4.55 4.50
N ARG A 309 13.58 4.32 5.44
CA ARG A 309 13.19 3.00 5.96
C ARG A 309 11.72 2.70 5.71
N GLY A 310 10.99 3.64 5.07
CA GLY A 310 9.62 3.43 4.62
C GLY A 310 9.56 2.37 3.53
N MET A 311 8.68 1.40 3.70
CA MET A 311 8.46 0.32 2.74
C MET A 311 7.41 0.69 1.68
N SER A 312 6.67 1.80 1.87
CA SER A 312 5.72 2.34 0.90
C SER A 312 6.16 3.68 0.31
N LEU A 313 5.73 3.96 -0.93
CA LEU A 313 5.97 5.27 -1.56
C LEU A 313 5.25 6.40 -0.80
N ALA A 314 4.14 6.10 -0.14
CA ALA A 314 3.42 7.04 0.70
C ALA A 314 4.27 7.49 1.90
N ASP A 315 4.93 6.54 2.60
CA ASP A 315 5.82 6.86 3.72
C ASP A 315 6.98 7.74 3.28
N VAL A 316 7.63 7.39 2.15
CA VAL A 316 8.72 8.19 1.58
C VAL A 316 8.26 9.62 1.26
N SER A 317 7.07 9.76 0.67
CA SER A 317 6.48 11.08 0.37
C SER A 317 6.26 11.91 1.63
N VAL A 318 5.70 11.30 2.68
CA VAL A 318 5.48 11.97 3.97
C VAL A 318 6.81 12.33 4.64
N GLY A 319 7.80 11.44 4.61
CA GLY A 319 9.14 11.71 5.12
C GLY A 319 9.80 12.91 4.45
N ILE A 320 9.69 13.04 3.11
CA ILE A 320 10.18 14.20 2.34
C ILE A 320 9.43 15.48 2.77
N ALA A 321 8.10 15.41 2.93
CA ALA A 321 7.30 16.55 3.33
C ALA A 321 7.65 17.05 4.75
N ILE A 322 7.85 16.15 5.71
CA ILE A 322 8.34 16.47 7.06
C ILE A 322 9.77 17.05 6.98
N GLY A 323 10.67 16.42 6.21
CA GLY A 323 12.04 16.90 6.00
C GLY A 323 12.09 18.34 5.50
N ARG A 324 11.14 18.75 4.64
CA ARG A 324 10.98 20.14 4.19
C ARG A 324 10.59 21.05 5.34
N ASN A 325 9.64 20.64 6.20
CA ASN A 325 9.21 21.43 7.34
C ASN A 325 10.33 21.62 8.37
N VAL A 326 11.16 20.60 8.64
CA VAL A 326 12.29 20.69 9.58
C VAL A 326 13.52 21.41 9.01
N GLY A 327 13.52 21.71 7.69
CA GLY A 327 14.56 22.52 7.05
C GLY A 327 15.71 21.69 6.43
N TRP A 328 15.44 20.50 5.89
CA TRP A 328 16.46 19.76 5.13
C TRP A 328 16.99 20.55 3.92
N PRO A 329 18.27 20.36 3.57
CA PRO A 329 18.87 21.03 2.41
C PRO A 329 18.08 20.79 1.12
N ALA A 330 17.92 21.83 0.31
CA ALA A 330 17.14 21.77 -0.94
C ALA A 330 17.63 20.66 -1.90
N GLU A 331 18.96 20.52 -2.02
CA GLU A 331 19.58 19.48 -2.85
C GLU A 331 19.17 18.06 -2.42
N ARG A 332 19.14 17.81 -1.10
CA ARG A 332 18.70 16.53 -0.54
C ARG A 332 17.23 16.27 -0.85
N LEU A 333 16.37 17.27 -0.63
CA LEU A 333 14.93 17.16 -0.91
C LEU A 333 14.68 16.91 -2.40
N GLN A 334 15.42 17.58 -3.27
CA GLN A 334 15.32 17.39 -4.72
C GLN A 334 15.73 15.96 -5.13
N ALA A 335 16.83 15.46 -4.60
CA ALA A 335 17.30 14.09 -4.89
C ALA A 335 16.29 13.05 -4.45
N LEU A 336 15.74 13.15 -3.22
CA LEU A 336 14.72 12.24 -2.71
C LEU A 336 13.42 12.32 -3.51
N GLN A 337 12.98 13.53 -3.90
CA GLN A 337 11.79 13.69 -4.73
C GLN A 337 11.98 13.08 -6.12
N GLN A 338 13.16 13.23 -6.70
CA GLN A 338 13.49 12.65 -8.00
C GLN A 338 13.49 11.10 -7.94
N GLU A 339 14.03 10.52 -6.87
CA GLU A 339 13.96 9.09 -6.64
C GLU A 339 12.50 8.64 -6.46
N LEU A 340 11.71 9.32 -5.63
CA LEU A 340 10.29 9.01 -5.41
C LEU A 340 9.48 9.04 -6.71
N ASP A 341 9.68 10.05 -7.57
CA ASP A 341 9.03 10.15 -8.87
C ASP A 341 9.38 8.94 -9.76
N ALA A 342 10.64 8.53 -9.76
CA ALA A 342 11.11 7.38 -10.55
C ALA A 342 10.53 6.06 -10.03
N LEU A 343 10.49 5.88 -8.71
CA LEU A 343 9.88 4.70 -8.07
C LEU A 343 8.37 4.63 -8.34
N GLY A 344 7.69 5.78 -8.26
CA GLY A 344 6.27 5.87 -8.58
C GLY A 344 5.97 5.49 -10.03
N GLN A 345 6.85 5.85 -10.98
CA GLN A 345 6.71 5.45 -12.38
C GLN A 345 6.92 3.94 -12.57
N ALA A 346 7.92 3.36 -11.88
CA ALA A 346 8.17 1.93 -11.93
C ALA A 346 7.01 1.13 -11.35
N GLY A 347 6.48 1.52 -10.19
CA GLY A 347 5.31 0.88 -9.57
C GLY A 347 4.04 0.96 -10.43
N ARG A 348 3.80 2.08 -11.11
CA ARG A 348 2.67 2.21 -12.05
C ARG A 348 2.75 1.28 -13.24
N PHE A 349 3.94 1.05 -13.77
CA PHE A 349 4.14 0.15 -14.90
C PHE A 349 3.71 -1.27 -14.57
N GLU A 350 3.98 -1.74 -13.35
CA GLU A 350 3.57 -3.07 -12.91
C GLU A 350 2.11 -3.11 -12.38
N SER A 351 1.63 -2.04 -11.75
CA SER A 351 0.24 -1.99 -11.26
C SER A 351 -0.79 -1.87 -12.40
N ALA A 352 -0.42 -1.34 -13.56
CA ALA A 352 -1.26 -1.37 -14.77
C ALA A 352 -1.57 -2.81 -15.21
N VAL A 353 -0.74 -3.76 -14.83
CA VAL A 353 -0.93 -5.19 -15.01
C VAL A 353 -2.16 -5.74 -14.27
N GLY A 354 -2.56 -5.13 -13.14
CA GLY A 354 -3.73 -5.56 -12.36
C GLY A 354 -5.08 -5.43 -13.09
N LEU A 355 -5.11 -4.77 -14.24
CA LEU A 355 -6.27 -4.63 -15.10
C LEU A 355 -6.28 -5.64 -16.27
N ASP A 356 -5.14 -6.27 -16.55
CA ASP A 356 -4.98 -7.33 -17.54
C ASP A 356 -5.03 -8.68 -16.79
N LEU A 357 -5.98 -9.52 -17.19
CA LEU A 357 -6.23 -10.85 -16.61
C LEU A 357 -5.65 -11.99 -17.46
N SER A 358 -4.83 -11.67 -18.47
CA SER A 358 -4.13 -12.68 -19.24
C SER A 358 -3.21 -13.53 -18.38
N CYS A 359 -2.91 -14.75 -18.77
CA CYS A 359 -2.03 -15.62 -18.01
C CYS A 359 -0.65 -14.99 -17.79
N GLU A 360 -0.12 -14.28 -18.78
CA GLU A 360 1.14 -13.55 -18.64
C GLU A 360 1.04 -12.43 -17.61
N ALA A 361 -0.08 -11.70 -17.57
CA ALA A 361 -0.32 -10.64 -16.60
C ALA A 361 -0.48 -11.19 -15.18
N VAL A 362 -1.16 -12.32 -15.02
CA VAL A 362 -1.29 -13.02 -13.73
C VAL A 362 0.09 -13.44 -13.20
N GLU A 363 0.95 -14.04 -14.04
CA GLU A 363 2.32 -14.42 -13.65
C GLU A 363 3.18 -13.20 -13.26
N ARG A 364 3.11 -12.10 -14.02
CA ARG A 364 3.80 -10.85 -13.65
C ARG A 364 3.31 -10.30 -12.32
N THR A 365 1.99 -10.33 -12.09
CA THR A 365 1.39 -9.90 -10.81
C THR A 365 1.91 -10.73 -9.64
N GLN A 366 2.01 -12.05 -9.80
CA GLN A 366 2.58 -12.94 -8.79
C GLN A 366 4.04 -12.61 -8.49
N ASP A 367 4.86 -12.33 -9.51
CA ASP A 367 6.26 -11.94 -9.33
C ASP A 367 6.37 -10.60 -8.58
N TRP A 368 5.53 -9.65 -8.93
CA TRP A 368 5.43 -8.37 -8.22
C TRP A 368 5.05 -8.55 -6.75
N MET A 369 4.04 -9.41 -6.45
CA MET A 369 3.63 -9.69 -5.07
C MET A 369 4.75 -10.28 -4.23
N ARG A 370 5.48 -11.25 -4.77
CA ARG A 370 6.63 -11.83 -4.06
C ARG A 370 7.66 -10.77 -3.67
N ARG A 371 7.88 -9.77 -4.53
CA ARG A 371 8.79 -8.65 -4.24
C ARG A 371 8.25 -7.70 -3.20
N LEU A 372 6.96 -7.34 -3.30
CA LEU A 372 6.29 -6.48 -2.32
C LEU A 372 6.41 -7.06 -0.91
N VAL A 373 6.14 -8.35 -0.74
CA VAL A 373 6.24 -9.02 0.57
C VAL A 373 7.67 -9.14 1.06
N ALA A 374 8.63 -9.36 0.16
CA ALA A 374 10.03 -9.51 0.53
C ALA A 374 10.70 -8.20 0.98
N GLY A 375 10.30 -7.05 0.40
CA GLY A 375 11.02 -5.79 0.62
C GLY A 375 10.15 -4.53 0.60
N GLY A 376 8.83 -4.67 0.51
CA GLY A 376 7.91 -3.55 0.35
C GLY A 376 7.91 -2.94 -1.04
N GLU A 377 7.03 -1.96 -1.24
CA GLU A 377 6.83 -1.28 -2.53
C GLU A 377 8.10 -0.55 -3.01
N VAL A 378 8.79 0.12 -2.11
CA VAL A 378 10.00 0.89 -2.42
C VAL A 378 11.11 -0.02 -2.95
N GLN A 379 11.38 -1.15 -2.28
CA GLN A 379 12.41 -2.09 -2.72
C GLN A 379 12.03 -2.80 -4.01
N ALA A 380 10.78 -3.21 -4.15
CA ALA A 380 10.26 -3.80 -5.37
C ALA A 380 10.40 -2.85 -6.57
N ALA A 381 10.07 -1.57 -6.41
CA ALA A 381 10.23 -0.55 -7.44
C ALA A 381 11.70 -0.28 -7.76
N ARG A 382 12.61 -0.25 -6.76
CA ARG A 382 14.07 -0.13 -6.99
C ARG A 382 14.62 -1.28 -7.83
N GLU A 383 14.18 -2.50 -7.57
CA GLU A 383 14.59 -3.67 -8.38
C GLU A 383 14.12 -3.57 -9.84
N LEU A 384 12.92 -3.02 -10.08
CA LEU A 384 12.43 -2.75 -11.44
C LEU A 384 13.26 -1.68 -12.13
N LEU A 385 13.57 -0.57 -11.44
CA LEU A 385 14.44 0.47 -11.97
C LEU A 385 15.80 -0.12 -12.39
N ALA A 386 16.43 -0.89 -11.50
CA ALA A 386 17.73 -1.50 -11.77
C ALA A 386 17.74 -2.43 -12.99
N ARG A 387 16.62 -3.15 -13.25
CA ARG A 387 16.48 -4.04 -14.41
C ARG A 387 16.14 -3.31 -15.70
N SER A 388 15.54 -2.13 -15.60
CA SER A 388 15.05 -1.39 -16.76
C SER A 388 16.19 -0.84 -17.65
N GLY A 389 17.40 -0.72 -17.13
CA GLY A 389 18.54 -0.09 -17.78
C GLY A 389 18.41 1.41 -17.97
N ARG A 390 17.37 2.04 -17.41
CA ARG A 390 17.13 3.50 -17.47
C ARG A 390 17.59 4.17 -16.19
N SER A 391 18.02 5.43 -16.28
CA SER A 391 18.40 6.21 -15.11
C SER A 391 17.19 6.71 -14.32
N VAL A 392 17.42 7.06 -13.03
CA VAL A 392 16.41 7.70 -12.16
C VAL A 392 15.86 8.98 -12.79
N GLU A 393 16.73 9.79 -13.45
CA GLU A 393 16.34 11.03 -14.12
C GLU A 393 15.36 10.77 -15.26
N GLN A 394 15.60 9.74 -16.07
CA GLN A 394 14.72 9.39 -17.19
C GLN A 394 13.34 8.94 -16.70
N TRP A 395 13.28 8.12 -15.66
CA TRP A 395 12.04 7.67 -15.08
C TRP A 395 11.28 8.81 -14.40
N SER A 396 11.96 9.64 -13.62
CA SER A 396 11.38 10.81 -12.97
C SER A 396 10.82 11.83 -13.98
N ALA A 397 11.55 12.10 -15.08
CA ALA A 397 11.06 12.98 -16.13
C ALA A 397 9.78 12.43 -16.79
N ARG A 398 9.74 11.12 -17.03
CA ARG A 398 8.55 10.45 -17.57
C ARG A 398 7.36 10.55 -16.60
N TYR A 399 7.57 10.26 -15.32
CA TYR A 399 6.55 10.40 -14.29
C TYR A 399 5.94 11.79 -14.27
N ARG A 400 6.78 12.83 -14.20
CA ARG A 400 6.31 14.23 -14.18
C ARG A 400 5.53 14.62 -15.43
N LYS A 401 5.95 14.15 -16.60
CA LYS A 401 5.22 14.39 -17.85
C LYS A 401 3.83 13.73 -17.83
N GLU A 402 3.76 12.46 -17.47
CA GLU A 402 2.48 11.71 -17.42
C GLU A 402 1.54 12.28 -16.35
N PHE A 403 2.10 12.68 -15.20
CA PHE A 403 1.37 13.33 -14.13
C PHE A 403 0.79 14.68 -14.55
N ALA A 404 1.56 15.53 -15.21
CA ALA A 404 1.09 16.82 -15.71
C ALA A 404 -0.07 16.66 -16.71
N LEU A 405 0.01 15.65 -17.59
CA LEU A 405 -1.07 15.33 -18.53
C LEU A 405 -2.34 14.84 -17.81
N ALA A 406 -2.20 13.96 -16.82
CA ALA A 406 -3.33 13.45 -16.04
C ALA A 406 -4.01 14.58 -15.23
N LYS A 407 -3.22 15.47 -14.63
CA LYS A 407 -3.73 16.64 -13.91
C LYS A 407 -4.50 17.57 -14.84
N ALA A 408 -3.95 17.91 -15.99
CA ALA A 408 -4.62 18.78 -16.97
C ALA A 408 -5.95 18.17 -17.44
N ALA A 409 -6.01 16.87 -17.66
CA ALA A 409 -7.25 16.17 -18.01
C ALA A 409 -8.29 16.20 -16.88
N ALA A 410 -7.87 16.03 -15.63
CA ALA A 410 -8.75 16.12 -14.47
C ALA A 410 -9.30 17.55 -14.26
N ASP A 411 -8.46 18.56 -14.39
CA ASP A 411 -8.84 19.98 -14.29
C ASP A 411 -9.86 20.35 -15.40
N ALA A 412 -9.64 19.86 -16.63
CA ALA A 412 -10.58 20.06 -17.73
C ALA A 412 -11.93 19.37 -17.50
N ALA A 413 -11.92 18.15 -16.94
CA ALA A 413 -13.16 17.43 -16.60
C ALA A 413 -13.93 18.13 -15.47
N ALA A 414 -13.23 18.66 -14.46
CA ALA A 414 -13.86 19.41 -13.35
C ALA A 414 -14.51 20.72 -13.82
N THR A 415 -13.95 21.38 -14.84
CA THR A 415 -14.52 22.60 -15.43
C THR A 415 -15.67 22.34 -16.40
N ALA A 416 -15.81 21.10 -16.90
CA ALA A 416 -16.87 20.69 -17.83
C ALA A 416 -18.14 20.20 -17.11
N LEU A 417 -18.11 20.01 -15.78
CA LEU A 417 -19.29 19.67 -14.98
C LEU A 417 -20.09 20.96 -14.68
N PRO A 418 -21.39 21.03 -15.07
CA PRO A 418 -22.23 22.22 -14.90
C PRO A 418 -22.56 22.52 -13.43
#